data_38f7b76ae233c72a0fec2b3285337c38
#
_entry.id   38f7b76ae233c72a0fec2b3285337c38
#
_cell.length_a   1.000
_cell.length_b   1.000
_cell.length_c   1.000
_cell.angle_alpha   90.00
_cell.angle_beta   90.00
_cell.angle_gamma   90.00
#
_symmetry.space_group_name_H-M   'P 1'
#
loop_
_entity.id
_entity.type
_entity.pdbx_description
1 polymer ?
#
loop_
_entity_poly.entity_id
_entity_poly.type
_entity_poly.pdbx_seq_one_letter_code
_entity_poly.pdbx_strand_id
1 'polypeptide(L)'
;MIQYAEDIVKRISKGLIPQDIFLHINNVFMAVDATKDLNLFDIKQMKMSKETSRIYYRLRKGKYRAIFYIEENDILIVALDKREDIYRKWQ
;
A
#
# COMPACT_ATOMS: atom_id res chain seq x y z
N MET A 1 8.65 -6.96 -8.58
CA MET A 1 8.28 -7.87 -7.47
C MET A 1 7.44 -7.11 -6.46
N ILE A 2 6.48 -7.77 -5.84
CA ILE A 2 5.61 -7.16 -4.83
C ILE A 2 6.00 -7.72 -3.47
N GLN A 3 6.32 -6.82 -2.53
CA GLN A 3 6.74 -7.21 -1.18
C GLN A 3 5.89 -6.50 -0.14
N TYR A 4 5.47 -7.23 0.88
CA TYR A 4 4.69 -6.70 2.00
C TYR A 4 5.56 -6.67 3.25
N ALA A 5 5.43 -5.60 4.03
CA ALA A 5 6.11 -5.53 5.33
C ALA A 5 5.67 -6.69 6.23
N GLU A 6 6.57 -7.13 7.09
CA GLU A 6 6.34 -8.32 7.91
C GLU A 6 5.13 -8.18 8.81
N ASP A 7 4.90 -7.01 9.39
CA ASP A 7 3.74 -6.79 10.26
C ASP A 7 2.42 -6.91 9.50
N ILE A 8 2.38 -6.55 8.21
CA ILE A 8 1.20 -6.74 7.38
C ILE A 8 0.89 -8.23 7.24
N VAL A 9 1.91 -9.03 6.92
CA VAL A 9 1.76 -10.48 6.79
C VAL A 9 1.24 -11.09 8.08
N LYS A 10 1.80 -10.67 9.22
CA LYS A 10 1.35 -11.16 10.53
C LYS A 10 -0.10 -10.79 10.81
N ARG A 11 -0.51 -9.58 10.47
CA ARG A 11 -1.89 -9.13 10.70
C ARG A 11 -2.88 -9.87 9.82
N ILE A 12 -2.51 -10.20 8.60
CA ILE A 12 -3.34 -11.02 7.71
C ILE A 12 -3.51 -12.41 8.32
N SER A 13 -2.43 -13.03 8.77
CA SER A 13 -2.49 -14.38 9.34
C SER A 13 -3.27 -14.44 10.64
N LYS A 14 -3.34 -13.34 11.39
CA LYS A 14 -4.14 -13.23 12.62
C LYS A 14 -5.60 -12.85 12.35
N GLY A 15 -5.99 -12.65 11.09
CA GLY A 15 -7.34 -12.24 10.74
C GLY A 15 -7.66 -10.78 11.02
N LEU A 16 -6.66 -9.94 11.30
CA LEU A 16 -6.87 -8.51 11.57
C LEU A 16 -7.11 -7.71 10.29
N ILE A 17 -6.66 -8.22 9.16
CA ILE A 17 -6.95 -7.67 7.84
C ILE A 17 -7.79 -8.72 7.10
N PRO A 18 -9.01 -8.37 6.65
CA PRO A 18 -9.84 -9.33 5.93
C PRO A 18 -9.14 -9.85 4.68
N GLN A 19 -9.23 -11.15 4.46
CA GLN A 19 -8.51 -11.80 3.36
C GLN A 19 -9.00 -11.32 2.00
N ASP A 20 -10.29 -11.03 1.85
CA ASP A 20 -10.83 -10.50 0.59
C ASP A 20 -10.27 -9.11 0.28
N ILE A 21 -10.08 -8.26 1.28
CA ILE A 21 -9.46 -6.95 1.13
C ILE A 21 -8.01 -7.12 0.68
N PHE A 22 -7.26 -8.02 1.31
CA PHE A 22 -5.89 -8.29 0.92
C PHE A 22 -5.81 -8.77 -0.53
N LEU A 23 -6.69 -9.69 -0.94
CA LEU A 23 -6.69 -10.22 -2.30
C LEU A 23 -6.99 -9.12 -3.33
N HIS A 24 -7.95 -8.25 -3.06
CA HIS A 24 -8.26 -7.13 -3.94
C HIS A 24 -7.08 -6.18 -4.09
N ILE A 25 -6.47 -5.83 -2.98
CA ILE A 25 -5.31 -4.92 -2.97
C ILE A 25 -4.13 -5.56 -3.69
N ASN A 26 -3.89 -6.84 -3.46
CA ASN A 26 -2.81 -7.56 -4.13
C ASN A 26 -3.02 -7.59 -5.65
N ASN A 27 -4.27 -7.78 -6.09
CA ASN A 27 -4.59 -7.76 -7.53
C ASN A 27 -4.30 -6.40 -8.14
N VAL A 28 -4.58 -5.30 -7.42
CA VAL A 28 -4.23 -3.96 -7.89
C VAL A 28 -2.71 -3.83 -8.04
N PHE A 29 -1.94 -4.28 -7.06
CA PHE A 29 -0.48 -4.19 -7.15
C PHE A 29 0.08 -5.08 -8.26
N MET A 30 -0.52 -6.24 -8.51
CA MET A 30 -0.13 -7.08 -9.65
C MET A 30 -0.36 -6.35 -10.97
N ALA A 31 -1.48 -5.66 -11.12
CA ALA A 31 -1.77 -4.88 -12.31
C ALA A 31 -0.83 -3.69 -12.47
N VAL A 32 -0.51 -3.00 -11.38
CA VAL A 32 0.47 -1.91 -11.40
C VAL A 32 1.85 -2.44 -11.80
N ASP A 33 2.25 -3.58 -11.24
CA ASP A 33 3.54 -4.19 -11.56
C ASP A 33 3.63 -4.58 -13.04
N ALA A 34 2.55 -5.09 -13.61
CA ALA A 34 2.49 -5.50 -15.00
C ALA A 34 2.45 -4.32 -15.97
N THR A 35 1.66 -3.28 -15.67
CA THR A 35 1.42 -2.16 -16.58
C THR A 35 2.35 -0.97 -16.34
N LYS A 36 2.92 -0.86 -15.15
CA LYS A 36 3.69 0.30 -14.68
C LYS A 36 2.88 1.60 -14.69
N ASP A 37 1.56 1.51 -14.64
CA ASP A 37 0.66 2.66 -14.70
C ASP A 37 -0.10 2.83 -13.39
N LEU A 38 0.32 3.84 -12.61
CA LEU A 38 -0.31 4.18 -11.33
C LEU A 38 -1.66 4.87 -11.50
N ASN A 39 -1.95 5.40 -12.69
CA ASN A 39 -3.18 6.18 -12.93
C ASN A 39 -4.41 5.30 -13.18
N LEU A 40 -4.23 3.99 -13.33
CA LEU A 40 -5.33 3.06 -13.54
C LEU A 40 -6.20 2.85 -12.30
N PHE A 41 -5.70 3.24 -11.13
CA PHE A 41 -6.33 2.95 -9.85
C PHE A 41 -6.37 4.20 -8.99
N ASP A 42 -7.06 4.12 -7.84
CA ASP A 42 -7.14 5.22 -6.89
C ASP A 42 -5.86 5.31 -6.07
N ILE A 43 -4.80 5.76 -6.72
CA ILE A 43 -3.47 5.90 -6.15
C ILE A 43 -3.07 7.37 -6.22
N LYS A 44 -2.61 7.90 -5.09
CA LYS A 44 -2.12 9.27 -5.02
C LYS A 44 -0.76 9.33 -4.36
N GLN A 45 0.09 10.21 -4.87
CA GLN A 45 1.37 10.49 -4.24
C GLN A 45 1.12 11.24 -2.93
N MET A 46 1.78 10.80 -1.87
CA MET A 46 1.66 11.45 -0.57
C MET A 46 2.61 12.64 -0.50
N LYS A 47 2.24 13.64 0.32
CA LYS A 47 3.15 14.73 0.62
C LYS A 47 4.32 14.19 1.43
N MET A 48 5.53 14.57 1.00
CA MET A 48 6.75 14.11 1.63
C MET A 48 7.12 15.00 2.81
N SER A 49 7.63 14.39 3.87
CA SER A 49 8.32 15.17 4.89
C SER A 49 9.68 15.61 4.32
N LYS A 50 10.21 16.73 4.84
CA LYS A 50 11.50 17.25 4.39
C LYS A 50 12.67 16.31 4.70
N GLU A 51 12.45 15.32 5.55
CA GLU A 51 13.49 14.44 6.05
C GLU A 51 13.69 13.18 5.20
N THR A 52 12.82 12.94 4.23
CA THR A 52 12.94 11.75 3.39
C THR A 52 12.95 12.15 1.91
N SER A 53 13.80 11.48 1.15
CA SER A 53 13.84 11.60 -0.31
C SER A 53 12.95 10.58 -1.00
N ARG A 54 12.39 9.63 -0.24
CA ARG A 54 11.57 8.56 -0.79
C ARG A 54 10.16 9.05 -1.07
N ILE A 55 9.63 8.69 -2.23
CA ILE A 55 8.25 9.02 -2.62
C ILE A 55 7.34 7.89 -2.19
N TYR A 56 6.35 8.22 -1.36
CA TYR A 56 5.33 7.27 -0.93
C TYR A 56 4.03 7.53 -1.67
N TYR A 57 3.30 6.46 -1.93
CA TYR A 57 1.98 6.50 -2.57
C TYR A 57 0.95 5.87 -1.64
N ARG A 58 -0.30 6.29 -1.82
CA ARG A 58 -1.44 5.74 -1.09
C ARG A 58 -2.42 5.15 -2.08
N LEU A 59 -2.78 3.89 -1.88
CA LEU A 59 -3.86 3.21 -2.59
C LEU A 59 -5.09 3.20 -1.69
N ARG A 60 -6.23 3.66 -2.23
CA ARG A 60 -7.51 3.62 -1.53
C ARG A 60 -8.34 2.45 -2.05
N LYS A 61 -8.85 1.63 -1.12
CA LYS A 61 -9.78 0.55 -1.45
C LYS A 61 -10.83 0.46 -0.33
N GLY A 62 -12.02 1.02 -0.58
CA GLY A 62 -13.09 1.06 0.42
C GLY A 62 -12.64 1.78 1.69
N LYS A 63 -12.76 1.10 2.82
CA LYS A 63 -12.34 1.63 4.12
C LYS A 63 -10.84 1.49 4.39
N TYR A 64 -10.12 0.81 3.50
CA TYR A 64 -8.71 0.49 3.70
C TYR A 64 -7.81 1.37 2.87
N ARG A 65 -6.59 1.57 3.38
CA ARG A 65 -5.54 2.31 2.70
C ARG A 65 -4.27 1.50 2.75
N ALA A 66 -3.54 1.46 1.63
CA ALA A 66 -2.22 0.85 1.57
C ALA A 66 -1.20 1.94 1.25
N ILE A 67 -0.09 1.95 1.97
CA ILE A 67 1.02 2.87 1.73
C ILE A 67 2.16 2.06 1.15
N PHE A 68 2.72 2.54 0.05
CA PHE A 68 3.79 1.82 -0.63
C PHE A 68 4.77 2.78 -1.30
N TYR A 69 5.93 2.26 -1.67
CA TYR A 69 6.87 2.96 -2.53
C TYR A 69 7.40 2.00 -3.57
N ILE A 70 8.01 2.56 -4.62
CA ILE A 70 8.58 1.78 -5.72
C ILE A 70 10.08 2.02 -5.74
N GLU A 71 10.84 0.94 -5.78
CA GLU A 71 12.31 1.00 -5.81
C GLU A 71 12.80 -0.09 -6.77
N GLU A 72 13.53 0.31 -7.81
CA GLU A 72 14.11 -0.61 -8.79
C GLU A 72 13.09 -1.61 -9.36
N ASN A 73 11.90 -1.14 -9.70
CA ASN A 73 10.78 -1.95 -10.20
C ASN A 73 10.10 -2.84 -9.15
N ASP A 74 10.54 -2.80 -7.90
CA ASP A 74 9.86 -3.49 -6.83
C ASP A 74 8.84 -2.58 -6.16
N ILE A 75 7.67 -3.14 -5.85
CA ILE A 75 6.63 -2.44 -5.10
C ILE A 75 6.70 -2.94 -3.66
N LEU A 76 6.96 -2.01 -2.73
CA LEU A 76 7.12 -2.34 -1.32
C LEU A 76 5.99 -1.71 -0.52
N ILE A 77 5.10 -2.55 -0.02
CA ILE A 77 3.94 -2.11 0.76
C ILE A 77 4.34 -2.08 2.23
N VAL A 78 4.33 -0.88 2.80
CA VAL A 78 4.84 -0.66 4.17
C VAL A 78 3.74 -0.53 5.20
N ALA A 79 2.50 -0.26 4.78
CA ALA A 79 1.37 -0.17 5.70
C ALA A 79 0.08 -0.56 4.96
N LEU A 80 -0.81 -1.25 5.68
CA LEU A 80 -2.13 -1.60 5.20
C LEU A 80 -3.06 -1.62 6.40
N ASP A 81 -4.01 -0.70 6.42
CA ASP A 81 -4.92 -0.56 7.55
C ASP A 81 -6.16 0.22 7.15
N LYS A 82 -7.10 0.33 8.07
CA LYS A 82 -8.25 1.20 7.91
C LYS A 82 -7.80 2.65 7.81
N ARG A 83 -8.61 3.46 7.12
CA ARG A 83 -8.31 4.86 6.85
C ARG A 83 -7.86 5.64 8.08
N GLU A 84 -8.63 5.56 9.18
CA GLU A 84 -8.31 6.33 10.38
C GLU A 84 -7.00 5.90 11.04
N ASP A 85 -6.67 4.61 10.97
CA ASP A 85 -5.43 4.11 11.54
C ASP A 85 -4.22 4.52 10.71
N ILE A 86 -4.37 4.54 9.39
CA ILE A 86 -3.32 5.01 8.48
C ILE A 86 -3.07 6.51 8.73
N TYR A 87 -4.11 7.31 8.84
CA TYR A 87 -3.95 8.75 9.05
C TYR A 87 -3.22 9.07 10.37
N ARG A 88 -3.45 8.28 11.41
CA ARG A 88 -2.75 8.47 12.67
C ARG A 88 -1.24 8.26 12.56
N LYS A 89 -0.82 7.30 11.74
CA LYS A 89 0.58 6.90 11.63
C LYS A 89 1.34 7.64 10.55
N TRP A 90 0.64 8.12 9.51
CA TRP A 90 1.27 8.59 8.28
C TRP A 90 0.93 10.03 7.89
N GLN A 91 0.45 10.81 8.82
CA GLN A 91 0.25 12.25 8.58
C GLN A 91 1.48 13.07 8.83
#